data_0689e8aadd83bcfbcc04988cd0f67a7d
#
_entry.id   0689e8aadd83bcfbcc04988cd0f67a7d
#
_cell.length_a   1.000
_cell.length_b   1.000
_cell.length_c   1.000
_cell.angle_alpha   90.00
_cell.angle_beta   90.00
_cell.angle_gamma   90.00
#
_symmetry.space_group_name_H-M   'P 1'
#
loop_
_entity.id
_entity.type
_entity.pdbx_description
1 polymer ?
#
loop_
_entity_poly.entity_id
_entity_poly.type
_entity_poly.pdbx_seq_one_letter_code
_entity_poly.pdbx_strand_id
1 'polypeptide(L)'
;TAAERVRAIAPNTVVKPVQAFFSEQNGDELVQGTDLVVDALDNLPARLLLEDTCDRHNVPYVHGAILGWNLQVTTGLPGSRVLHGLYGGISQQPTDDPVCKTSLSMTPAVCAGLQVAEALKLLTGRTPALAGKLLLLDLRTMEQRMITL
;
A
#
# COMPACT_ATOMS: atom_id res chain seq x y z
N THR A 1 -3.13 20.19 -6.09
CA THR A 1 -2.27 19.04 -5.79
C THR A 1 -2.72 18.34 -4.52
N ALA A 2 -2.31 17.06 -4.28
CA ALA A 2 -2.59 16.34 -3.05
C ALA A 2 -2.04 17.09 -1.82
N ALA A 3 -0.86 17.67 -1.91
CA ALA A 3 -0.24 18.44 -0.85
C ALA A 3 -1.07 19.69 -0.45
N GLU A 4 -1.66 20.39 -1.41
CA GLU A 4 -2.54 21.54 -1.14
C GLU A 4 -3.79 21.10 -0.39
N ARG A 5 -4.40 19.97 -0.77
CA ARG A 5 -5.58 19.43 -0.09
C ARG A 5 -5.27 19.02 1.34
N VAL A 6 -4.14 18.34 1.58
CA VAL A 6 -3.73 17.96 2.93
C VAL A 6 -3.51 19.21 3.79
N ARG A 7 -2.83 20.24 3.29
CA ARG A 7 -2.62 21.51 4.03
C ARG A 7 -3.93 22.22 4.35
N ALA A 8 -4.91 22.15 3.46
CA ALA A 8 -6.23 22.74 3.69
C ALA A 8 -7.05 22.02 4.77
N ILE A 9 -6.91 20.70 4.89
CA ILE A 9 -7.63 19.87 5.86
C ILE A 9 -6.90 19.83 7.20
N ALA A 10 -5.58 19.72 7.17
CA ALA A 10 -4.71 19.57 8.33
C ALA A 10 -3.55 20.59 8.27
N PRO A 11 -3.79 21.87 8.59
CA PRO A 11 -2.81 22.96 8.40
C PRO A 11 -1.54 22.79 9.24
N ASN A 12 -1.60 22.04 10.33
CA ASN A 12 -0.45 21.76 11.19
C ASN A 12 0.41 20.58 10.68
N THR A 13 -0.01 19.90 9.62
CA THR A 13 0.74 18.79 9.05
C THR A 13 1.80 19.30 8.09
N VAL A 14 3.06 18.93 8.34
CA VAL A 14 4.17 19.23 7.42
C VAL A 14 4.10 18.27 6.24
N VAL A 15 3.84 18.79 5.04
CA VAL A 15 3.77 18.01 3.81
C VAL A 15 4.99 18.32 2.95
N LYS A 16 5.77 17.28 2.62
CA LYS A 16 6.92 17.32 1.73
C LYS A 16 6.57 16.57 0.42
N PRO A 17 6.07 17.27 -0.62
CA PRO A 17 5.76 16.61 -1.89
C PRO A 17 7.05 16.31 -2.64
N VAL A 18 7.16 15.09 -3.16
CA VAL A 18 8.24 14.68 -4.07
C VAL A 18 7.61 14.24 -5.38
N GLN A 19 7.96 14.94 -6.47
CA GLN A 19 7.49 14.60 -7.82
C GLN A 19 8.54 13.73 -8.52
N ALA A 20 8.47 12.42 -8.26
CA ALA A 20 9.38 11.45 -8.83
C ALA A 20 8.69 10.09 -8.98
N PHE A 21 9.17 9.27 -9.93
CA PHE A 21 8.87 7.84 -9.92
C PHE A 21 9.70 7.17 -8.82
N PHE A 22 9.06 6.29 -8.05
CA PHE A 22 9.76 5.46 -7.08
C PHE A 22 10.68 4.47 -7.80
N SER A 23 11.95 4.47 -7.46
CA SER A 23 12.99 3.70 -8.15
C SER A 23 14.14 3.34 -7.19
N GLU A 24 15.04 2.47 -7.62
CA GLU A 24 16.24 2.13 -6.85
C GLU A 24 17.13 3.35 -6.53
N GLN A 25 17.11 4.38 -7.39
CA GLN A 25 17.92 5.57 -7.22
C GLN A 25 17.44 6.51 -6.10
N ASN A 26 16.14 6.46 -5.77
CA ASN A 26 15.55 7.39 -4.78
C ASN A 26 14.81 6.70 -3.63
N GLY A 27 14.62 5.39 -3.72
CA GLY A 27 13.84 4.64 -2.72
C GLY A 27 14.41 4.77 -1.32
N ASP A 28 15.72 4.62 -1.17
CA ASP A 28 16.38 4.70 0.12
C ASP A 28 16.23 6.10 0.75
N GLU A 29 16.41 7.17 -0.03
CA GLU A 29 16.20 8.56 0.45
C GLU A 29 14.76 8.80 0.90
N LEU A 30 13.78 8.24 0.18
CA LEU A 30 12.36 8.44 0.46
C LEU A 30 11.87 7.63 1.68
N VAL A 31 12.47 6.49 1.96
CA VAL A 31 12.04 5.58 3.04
C VAL A 31 12.83 5.77 4.32
N GLN A 32 14.11 6.12 4.22
CA GLN A 32 14.98 6.25 5.38
C GLN A 32 14.45 7.25 6.41
N GLY A 33 14.34 6.82 7.65
CA GLY A 33 13.91 7.66 8.78
C GLY A 33 12.40 7.93 8.82
N THR A 34 11.61 7.22 8.03
CA THR A 34 10.14 7.21 8.17
C THR A 34 9.72 6.17 9.20
N ASP A 35 8.61 6.42 9.90
CA ASP A 35 8.04 5.47 10.87
C ASP A 35 7.17 4.40 10.19
N LEU A 36 6.66 4.71 9.00
CA LEU A 36 5.73 3.88 8.24
C LEU A 36 5.67 4.33 6.78
N VAL A 37 5.45 3.37 5.88
CA VAL A 37 5.11 3.62 4.49
C VAL A 37 3.71 3.14 4.18
N VAL A 38 2.91 3.93 3.46
CA VAL A 38 1.61 3.51 2.91
C VAL A 38 1.76 3.38 1.39
N ASP A 39 1.58 2.16 0.89
CA ASP A 39 1.68 1.85 -0.53
C ASP A 39 0.42 2.29 -1.28
N ALA A 40 0.60 3.18 -2.25
CA ALA A 40 -0.41 3.59 -3.21
C ALA A 40 0.12 3.48 -4.66
N LEU A 41 1.10 2.61 -4.89
CA LEU A 41 1.70 2.36 -6.20
C LEU A 41 0.73 1.56 -7.09
N ASP A 42 0.86 1.73 -8.39
CA ASP A 42 -0.04 1.14 -9.39
C ASP A 42 0.57 -0.01 -10.20
N ASN A 43 1.84 -0.33 -9.93
CA ASN A 43 2.54 -1.38 -10.65
C ASN A 43 3.32 -2.30 -9.71
N LEU A 44 3.43 -3.54 -10.12
CA LEU A 44 4.02 -4.60 -9.31
C LEU A 44 5.54 -4.44 -9.09
N PRO A 45 6.37 -4.06 -10.09
CA PRO A 45 7.78 -3.85 -9.86
C PRO A 45 8.08 -2.82 -8.78
N ALA A 46 7.37 -1.68 -8.82
CA ALA A 46 7.56 -0.63 -7.82
C ALA A 46 7.13 -1.09 -6.41
N ARG A 47 6.10 -1.93 -6.30
CA ARG A 47 5.67 -2.51 -5.02
C ARG A 47 6.70 -3.47 -4.43
N LEU A 48 7.27 -4.36 -5.25
CA LEU A 48 8.33 -5.28 -4.79
C LEU A 48 9.58 -4.50 -4.37
N LEU A 49 9.97 -3.49 -5.16
CA LEU A 49 11.05 -2.58 -4.80
C LEU A 49 10.77 -1.82 -3.50
N LEU A 50 9.50 -1.40 -3.28
CA LEU A 50 9.10 -0.74 -2.04
C LEU A 50 9.28 -1.66 -0.83
N GLU A 51 8.84 -2.92 -0.92
CA GLU A 51 9.06 -3.91 0.13
C GLU A 51 10.55 -4.09 0.41
N ASP A 52 11.38 -4.31 -0.63
CA ASP A 52 12.83 -4.44 -0.48
C ASP A 52 13.46 -3.23 0.20
N THR A 53 13.00 -2.03 -0.14
CA THR A 53 13.49 -0.80 0.45
C THR A 53 13.06 -0.66 1.91
N CYS A 54 11.81 -0.95 2.22
CA CYS A 54 11.28 -0.95 3.59
C CYS A 54 12.03 -1.96 4.46
N ASP A 55 12.30 -3.15 3.95
CA ASP A 55 13.09 -4.18 4.66
C ASP A 55 14.50 -3.70 4.99
N ARG A 56 15.20 -3.10 4.01
CA ARG A 56 16.56 -2.57 4.22
C ARG A 56 16.62 -1.50 5.32
N HIS A 57 15.58 -0.68 5.42
CA HIS A 57 15.49 0.40 6.41
C HIS A 57 14.76 0.02 7.70
N ASN A 58 14.34 -1.24 7.83
CA ASN A 58 13.55 -1.74 8.97
C ASN A 58 12.27 -0.92 9.22
N VAL A 59 11.60 -0.50 8.14
CA VAL A 59 10.38 0.30 8.17
C VAL A 59 9.18 -0.58 7.81
N PRO A 60 8.10 -0.60 8.61
CA PRO A 60 6.87 -1.30 8.25
C PRO A 60 6.14 -0.57 7.11
N TYR A 61 5.31 -1.31 6.37
CA TYR A 61 4.47 -0.71 5.34
C TYR A 61 3.05 -1.30 5.36
N VAL A 62 2.10 -0.53 4.88
CA VAL A 62 0.72 -1.00 4.66
C VAL A 62 0.44 -0.97 3.16
N HIS A 63 0.27 -2.17 2.59
CA HIS A 63 -0.06 -2.36 1.18
C HIS A 63 -1.56 -2.32 0.95
N GLY A 64 -1.98 -1.66 -0.13
CA GLY A 64 -3.33 -1.70 -0.66
C GLY A 64 -3.32 -1.80 -2.18
N ALA A 65 -4.18 -2.65 -2.74
CA ALA A 65 -4.38 -2.74 -4.18
C ALA A 65 -5.87 -2.89 -4.51
N ILE A 66 -6.24 -2.39 -5.66
CA ILE A 66 -7.63 -2.37 -6.12
C ILE A 66 -7.74 -2.87 -7.56
N LEU A 67 -8.87 -3.49 -7.88
CA LEU A 67 -9.25 -3.88 -9.24
C LEU A 67 -10.77 -3.89 -9.36
N GLY A 68 -11.34 -2.89 -10.05
CA GLY A 68 -12.79 -2.75 -10.17
C GLY A 68 -13.48 -2.63 -8.82
N TRP A 69 -14.27 -3.62 -8.46
CA TRP A 69 -14.98 -3.72 -7.17
C TRP A 69 -14.14 -4.35 -6.06
N ASN A 70 -13.02 -4.96 -6.42
CA ASN A 70 -12.20 -5.72 -5.49
C ASN A 70 -11.08 -4.87 -4.91
N LEU A 71 -10.79 -5.08 -3.65
CA LEU A 71 -9.62 -4.54 -2.99
C LEU A 71 -8.92 -5.60 -2.13
N GLN A 72 -7.66 -5.36 -1.88
CA GLN A 72 -6.87 -6.13 -0.94
C GLN A 72 -6.00 -5.21 -0.09
N VAL A 73 -5.81 -5.61 1.17
CA VAL A 73 -4.96 -4.88 2.13
C VAL A 73 -4.16 -5.88 2.96
N THR A 74 -2.91 -5.57 3.19
CA THR A 74 -2.04 -6.31 4.12
C THR A 74 -1.04 -5.37 4.78
N THR A 75 -0.48 -5.77 5.91
CA THR A 75 0.59 -5.07 6.61
C THR A 75 1.87 -5.88 6.52
N GLY A 76 2.89 -5.31 5.89
CA GLY A 76 4.24 -5.86 5.87
C GLY A 76 5.06 -5.33 7.04
N LEU A 77 5.50 -6.23 7.91
CA LEU A 77 6.51 -5.93 8.91
C LEU A 77 7.90 -6.20 8.34
N PRO A 78 8.95 -5.53 8.82
CA PRO A 78 10.30 -5.79 8.37
C PRO A 78 10.66 -7.28 8.38
N GLY A 79 11.21 -7.78 7.27
CA GLY A 79 11.56 -9.17 7.07
C GLY A 79 10.40 -10.12 6.73
N SER A 80 9.15 -9.64 6.68
CA SER A 80 7.99 -10.51 6.42
C SER A 80 7.85 -10.97 4.96
N ARG A 81 8.42 -10.22 4.00
CA ARG A 81 8.43 -10.54 2.56
C ARG A 81 7.05 -10.86 1.97
N VAL A 82 6.02 -10.14 2.43
CA VAL A 82 4.62 -10.39 2.10
C VAL A 82 4.34 -10.22 0.61
N LEU A 83 4.82 -9.13 0.00
CA LEU A 83 4.56 -8.85 -1.41
C LEU A 83 5.34 -9.80 -2.32
N HIS A 84 6.56 -10.16 -1.97
CA HIS A 84 7.29 -11.21 -2.69
C HIS A 84 6.61 -12.58 -2.57
N GLY A 85 6.05 -12.91 -1.41
CA GLY A 85 5.26 -14.11 -1.22
C GLY A 85 3.99 -14.12 -2.09
N LEU A 86 3.31 -12.99 -2.18
CA LEU A 86 2.07 -12.87 -2.96
C LEU A 86 2.32 -12.79 -4.47
N TYR A 87 3.36 -12.09 -4.89
CA TYR A 87 3.54 -11.69 -6.29
C TYR A 87 4.83 -12.16 -6.96
N GLY A 88 5.81 -12.65 -6.19
CA GLY A 88 7.14 -12.99 -6.71
C GLY A 88 7.17 -14.09 -7.77
N GLY A 89 6.12 -14.90 -7.87
CA GLY A 89 5.94 -15.91 -8.92
C GLY A 89 5.08 -15.45 -10.11
N ILE A 90 4.57 -14.23 -10.09
CA ILE A 90 3.66 -13.74 -11.12
C ILE A 90 4.48 -13.13 -12.25
N SER A 91 4.40 -13.75 -13.44
CA SER A 91 4.95 -13.17 -14.66
C SER A 91 4.23 -11.84 -14.97
N GLN A 92 5.00 -10.76 -14.98
CA GLN A 92 4.50 -9.40 -15.21
C GLN A 92 4.28 -9.17 -16.70
N GLN A 93 3.25 -9.77 -17.28
CA GLN A 93 2.78 -9.31 -18.59
C GLN A 93 1.83 -8.12 -18.37
N PRO A 94 2.08 -6.96 -19.00
CA PRO A 94 1.11 -5.89 -19.04
C PRO A 94 -0.18 -6.46 -19.63
N THR A 95 -1.23 -6.52 -18.84
CA THR A 95 -2.55 -6.83 -19.40
C THR A 95 -3.06 -5.55 -20.05
N ASP A 96 -3.16 -5.55 -21.38
CA ASP A 96 -3.85 -4.49 -22.14
C ASP A 96 -5.38 -4.56 -21.99
N ASP A 97 -5.88 -5.33 -21.02
CA ASP A 97 -7.31 -5.45 -20.76
C ASP A 97 -7.84 -4.12 -20.20
N PRO A 98 -8.74 -3.43 -20.93
CA PRO A 98 -9.34 -2.17 -20.49
C PRO A 98 -10.08 -2.31 -19.15
N VAL A 99 -10.58 -3.49 -18.81
CA VAL A 99 -11.27 -3.79 -17.55
C VAL A 99 -10.32 -3.67 -16.36
N CYS A 100 -9.04 -4.02 -16.55
CA CYS A 100 -8.01 -3.89 -15.52
C CYS A 100 -7.67 -2.43 -15.18
N LYS A 101 -8.05 -1.48 -16.03
CA LYS A 101 -7.80 -0.04 -15.83
C LYS A 101 -9.00 0.71 -15.25
N THR A 102 -10.14 0.04 -15.07
CA THR A 102 -11.35 0.68 -14.54
C THR A 102 -11.29 0.72 -13.02
N SER A 103 -11.17 1.92 -12.49
CA SER A 103 -11.24 2.18 -11.04
C SER A 103 -12.57 2.87 -10.72
N LEU A 104 -13.31 2.28 -9.78
CA LEU A 104 -14.53 2.88 -9.21
C LEU A 104 -14.11 3.73 -8.00
N SER A 105 -14.56 4.97 -7.90
CA SER A 105 -14.09 5.92 -6.87
C SER A 105 -14.27 5.45 -5.42
N MET A 106 -15.26 4.60 -5.14
CA MET A 106 -15.47 4.07 -3.81
C MET A 106 -14.45 2.98 -3.43
N THR A 107 -13.94 2.20 -4.39
CA THR A 107 -12.99 1.12 -4.10
C THR A 107 -11.68 1.65 -3.50
N PRO A 108 -11.00 2.65 -4.10
CA PRO A 108 -9.81 3.23 -3.47
C PRO A 108 -10.12 3.95 -2.16
N ALA A 109 -11.31 4.55 -2.00
CA ALA A 109 -11.67 5.22 -0.75
C ALA A 109 -11.79 4.23 0.43
N VAL A 110 -12.42 3.07 0.21
CA VAL A 110 -12.51 2.01 1.22
C VAL A 110 -11.13 1.40 1.48
N CYS A 111 -10.35 1.12 0.43
CA CYS A 111 -9.00 0.59 0.55
C CYS A 111 -8.11 1.52 1.40
N ALA A 112 -8.10 2.82 1.08
CA ALA A 112 -7.34 3.81 1.83
C ALA A 112 -7.79 3.90 3.30
N GLY A 113 -9.10 3.82 3.59
CA GLY A 113 -9.60 3.78 4.96
C GLY A 113 -9.07 2.60 5.77
N LEU A 114 -9.02 1.42 5.15
CA LEU A 114 -8.44 0.21 5.76
C LEU A 114 -6.92 0.34 5.97
N GLN A 115 -6.21 0.89 4.98
CA GLN A 115 -4.77 1.16 5.11
C GLN A 115 -4.49 2.13 6.26
N VAL A 116 -5.25 3.22 6.37
CA VAL A 116 -5.10 4.20 7.46
C VAL A 116 -5.39 3.56 8.82
N ALA A 117 -6.38 2.67 8.92
CA ALA A 117 -6.66 1.95 10.16
C ALA A 117 -5.49 1.07 10.62
N GLU A 118 -4.82 0.37 9.70
CA GLU A 118 -3.60 -0.40 10.01
C GLU A 118 -2.42 0.52 10.34
N ALA A 119 -2.23 1.58 9.58
CA ALA A 119 -1.20 2.58 9.83
C ALA A 119 -1.30 3.20 11.23
N LEU A 120 -2.50 3.57 11.66
CA LEU A 120 -2.74 4.12 12.99
C LEU A 120 -2.42 3.12 14.11
N LYS A 121 -2.70 1.83 13.91
CA LYS A 121 -2.33 0.80 14.89
C LYS A 121 -0.82 0.75 15.05
N LEU A 122 -0.06 0.71 13.96
CA LEU A 122 1.41 0.71 14.00
C LEU A 122 1.95 1.96 14.70
N LEU A 123 1.51 3.15 14.29
CA LEU A 123 1.98 4.42 14.82
C LEU A 123 1.61 4.65 16.30
N THR A 124 0.58 3.96 16.79
CA THR A 124 0.15 4.04 18.21
C THR A 124 0.61 2.84 19.06
N GLY A 125 1.54 2.02 18.53
CA GLY A 125 2.07 0.86 19.26
C GLY A 125 1.10 -0.29 19.44
N ARG A 126 0.02 -0.33 18.65
CA ARG A 126 -0.96 -1.43 18.67
C ARG A 126 -0.57 -2.48 17.62
N THR A 127 -0.93 -3.72 17.88
CA THR A 127 -0.72 -4.81 16.93
C THR A 127 -1.60 -4.61 15.69
N PRO A 128 -1.02 -4.56 14.48
CA PRO A 128 -1.79 -4.51 13.23
C PRO A 128 -2.57 -5.81 13.04
N ALA A 129 -3.83 -5.71 12.61
CA ALA A 129 -4.69 -6.87 12.43
C ALA A 129 -4.32 -7.68 11.19
N LEU A 130 -3.68 -7.02 10.20
CA LEU A 130 -3.33 -7.60 8.90
C LEU A 130 -1.85 -7.99 8.78
N ALA A 131 -1.07 -7.95 9.86
CA ALA A 131 0.27 -8.52 9.86
C ALA A 131 0.21 -10.06 9.69
N GLY A 132 0.88 -10.58 8.65
CA GLY A 132 0.83 -11.99 8.28
C GLY A 132 -0.53 -12.45 7.73
N LYS A 133 -1.39 -11.52 7.30
CA LYS A 133 -2.71 -11.80 6.73
C LYS A 133 -2.98 -10.88 5.55
N LEU A 134 -3.71 -11.42 4.56
CA LEU A 134 -4.26 -10.65 3.45
C LEU A 134 -5.77 -10.56 3.59
N LEU A 135 -6.29 -9.35 3.67
CA LEU A 135 -7.72 -9.08 3.54
C LEU A 135 -8.06 -8.92 2.05
N LEU A 136 -9.01 -9.71 1.57
CA LEU A 136 -9.67 -9.53 0.28
C LEU A 136 -11.11 -9.09 0.53
N LEU A 137 -11.58 -8.08 -0.19
CA LEU A 137 -12.94 -7.58 -0.09
C LEU A 137 -13.50 -7.28 -1.49
N ASP A 138 -14.64 -7.88 -1.80
CA ASP A 138 -15.45 -7.56 -2.98
C ASP A 138 -16.60 -6.63 -2.55
N LEU A 139 -16.56 -5.37 -2.97
CA LEU A 139 -17.59 -4.37 -2.63
C LEU A 139 -18.92 -4.58 -3.36
N ARG A 140 -18.93 -5.40 -4.43
CA ARG A 140 -20.14 -5.70 -5.16
C ARG A 140 -21.02 -6.72 -4.42
N THR A 141 -20.38 -7.73 -3.84
CA THR A 141 -21.05 -8.83 -3.13
C THR A 141 -20.97 -8.67 -1.61
N MET A 142 -20.10 -7.77 -1.13
CA MET A 142 -19.71 -7.62 0.27
C MET A 142 -19.04 -8.88 0.84
N GLU A 143 -18.51 -9.74 -0.02
CA GLU A 143 -17.77 -10.92 0.40
C GLU A 143 -16.39 -10.53 0.90
N GLN A 144 -16.06 -11.00 2.09
CA GLN A 144 -14.78 -10.78 2.73
C GLN A 144 -14.05 -12.10 2.93
N ARG A 145 -12.76 -12.12 2.60
CA ARG A 145 -11.87 -13.26 2.88
C ARG A 145 -10.61 -12.78 3.58
N MET A 146 -10.20 -13.55 4.59
CA MET A 146 -8.93 -13.35 5.28
C MET A 146 -8.05 -14.56 4.99
N ILE A 147 -6.89 -14.32 4.38
CA ILE A 147 -5.89 -15.36 4.05
C ILE A 147 -4.71 -15.18 4.99
N THR A 148 -4.27 -16.24 5.64
CA THR A 148 -3.00 -16.25 6.40
C THR A 148 -1.85 -16.43 5.41
N LEU A 149 -0.81 -15.60 5.54
CA LEU A 149 0.36 -15.56 4.67
C LEU A 149 1.53 -16.30 5.30
#